data_1620ce88c1e78f79449896eef0ab4469
#
_entry.id   1620ce88c1e78f79449896eef0ab4469
#
_cell.length_a   1.000
_cell.length_b   1.000
_cell.length_c   1.000
_cell.angle_alpha   90.00
_cell.angle_beta   90.00
_cell.angle_gamma   90.00
#
_symmetry.space_group_name_H-M   'P 1'
#
loop_
_entity.id
_entity.type
_entity.pdbx_description
1 polymer ?
#
loop_
_entity_poly.entity_id
_entity_poly.type
_entity_poly.pdbx_seq_one_letter_code
_entity_poly.pdbx_strand_id
1 'polypeptide(L)'
;MRNYLILTLSILALTCQAQIADTWHGILRVTPTYTLPLVLHITEGTDGYSATLDSPEQGAKGIPVDQISFSPDTRMLSWQSRAIGAGYSGRLEGDTIRGDFSQQGFTTRLDLIRGEYRKSKPKDDLPYISTELTIPSGEVTLAATLTEPGEQKSATAVVLVAGSGPNDRDEKLGPHTPLRDIADHLTRQGITVLRYDKRGVGESTGTFGASMLSDFVTDAKSALAYLRGTGKYSRVGLIGHSEGGLIAERIAAESPAEVDFIVLLAAPGTSGVEIITYQNVVMMASLIRPEAKEDFGRITSETFRDLAYHSTTRAEDSTLMRGYFERVLPLVREEQRTATSAMVLSDKYFSSMLDATSTPYYKEFLRSDPAALLPRITCPILALNGSKDMQVGASDNLSAIKRLATASSGVRTEEIAGLNHLFLPCTTGLPGEYIHLEPGFSTEALELMTEWIRER
;
A
#
# COMPACT_ATOMS: atom_id res chain seq x y z
N MET A 1 -29.35 9.33 -83.13
CA MET A 1 -28.01 9.37 -82.50
C MET A 1 -28.22 9.29 -80.98
N ARG A 2 -27.96 8.16 -80.41
CA ARG A 2 -28.17 7.90 -78.99
C ARG A 2 -26.81 7.90 -78.28
N ASN A 3 -26.53 8.93 -77.47
CA ASN A 3 -25.31 9.02 -76.68
C ASN A 3 -25.45 8.12 -75.46
N TYR A 4 -24.59 7.15 -75.34
CA TYR A 4 -24.39 6.37 -74.12
C TYR A 4 -23.36 7.04 -73.24
N LEU A 5 -23.79 7.49 -72.07
CA LEU A 5 -22.95 8.02 -71.03
C LEU A 5 -22.44 6.85 -70.17
N ILE A 6 -21.17 6.53 -70.28
CA ILE A 6 -20.52 5.51 -69.44
C ILE A 6 -20.15 6.19 -68.10
N LEU A 7 -20.82 5.80 -67.03
CA LEU A 7 -20.53 6.20 -65.67
C LEU A 7 -19.47 5.24 -65.09
N THR A 8 -18.23 5.67 -65.06
CA THR A 8 -17.16 4.97 -64.36
C THR A 8 -17.29 5.15 -62.86
N LEU A 9 -17.74 4.13 -62.12
CA LEU A 9 -17.79 4.08 -60.70
C LEU A 9 -16.35 3.80 -60.18
N SER A 10 -15.65 4.83 -59.70
CA SER A 10 -14.37 4.66 -59.00
C SER A 10 -14.69 4.15 -57.60
N ILE A 11 -14.46 2.88 -57.34
CA ILE A 11 -14.49 2.26 -56.01
C ILE A 11 -13.21 2.77 -55.29
N LEU A 12 -13.34 3.79 -54.46
CA LEU A 12 -12.31 4.08 -53.46
C LEU A 12 -12.33 2.93 -52.44
N ALA A 13 -11.41 2.00 -52.60
CA ALA A 13 -11.09 1.06 -51.54
C ALA A 13 -10.43 1.85 -50.39
N LEU A 14 -11.22 2.24 -49.39
CA LEU A 14 -10.71 2.68 -48.11
C LEU A 14 -9.93 1.47 -47.52
N THR A 15 -8.62 1.48 -47.68
CA THR A 15 -7.73 0.62 -46.91
C THR A 15 -7.84 1.06 -45.46
N CYS A 16 -8.67 0.39 -44.68
CA CYS A 16 -8.67 0.53 -43.24
C CYS A 16 -7.30 0.01 -42.75
N GLN A 17 -6.31 0.91 -42.71
CA GLN A 17 -5.04 0.59 -42.05
C GLN A 17 -5.37 0.30 -40.60
N ALA A 18 -4.92 -0.83 -40.09
CA ALA A 18 -5.13 -1.24 -38.71
C ALA A 18 -4.40 -0.24 -37.79
N GLN A 19 -5.14 0.76 -37.31
CA GLN A 19 -4.61 1.78 -36.42
C GLN A 19 -4.41 1.17 -35.03
N ILE A 20 -3.17 1.17 -34.54
CA ILE A 20 -2.82 0.62 -33.22
C ILE A 20 -2.76 1.70 -32.14
N ALA A 21 -2.57 2.99 -32.55
CA ALA A 21 -2.53 4.12 -31.64
C ALA A 21 -3.91 4.31 -31.00
N ASP A 22 -3.99 4.01 -29.72
CA ASP A 22 -5.19 4.08 -28.89
C ASP A 22 -4.83 3.73 -27.43
N THR A 23 -5.82 3.75 -26.54
CA THR A 23 -5.76 3.15 -25.22
C THR A 23 -6.21 1.70 -25.30
N TRP A 24 -5.44 0.81 -24.69
CA TRP A 24 -5.69 -0.62 -24.63
C TRP A 24 -5.65 -1.09 -23.18
N HIS A 25 -6.56 -1.96 -22.77
CA HIS A 25 -6.53 -2.49 -21.41
C HIS A 25 -6.71 -4.00 -21.39
N GLY A 26 -6.14 -4.65 -20.38
CA GLY A 26 -6.27 -6.10 -20.19
C GLY A 26 -6.10 -6.49 -18.74
N ILE A 27 -6.49 -7.69 -18.41
CA ILE A 27 -6.40 -8.24 -17.06
C ILE A 27 -5.29 -9.29 -17.03
N LEU A 28 -4.17 -8.93 -16.41
CA LEU A 28 -3.04 -9.82 -16.17
C LEU A 28 -3.39 -10.77 -15.02
N ARG A 29 -3.31 -12.08 -15.24
CA ARG A 29 -3.45 -13.06 -14.18
C ARG A 29 -2.09 -13.34 -13.55
N VAL A 30 -1.88 -12.82 -12.34
CA VAL A 30 -0.62 -12.98 -11.58
C VAL A 30 -0.60 -14.32 -10.83
N THR A 31 -1.74 -14.68 -10.20
CA THR A 31 -1.96 -15.98 -9.56
C THR A 31 -3.38 -16.48 -9.91
N PRO A 32 -3.80 -17.70 -9.57
CA PRO A 32 -5.17 -18.13 -9.77
C PRO A 32 -6.23 -17.23 -9.13
N THR A 33 -5.89 -16.61 -8.00
CA THR A 33 -6.79 -15.76 -7.20
C THR A 33 -6.50 -14.25 -7.33
N TYR A 34 -5.36 -13.86 -7.94
CA TYR A 34 -4.97 -12.47 -8.07
C TYR A 34 -4.79 -12.05 -9.53
N THR A 35 -5.52 -11.01 -9.92
CA THR A 35 -5.46 -10.39 -11.25
C THR A 35 -5.11 -8.91 -11.14
N LEU A 36 -4.42 -8.40 -12.16
CA LEU A 36 -3.95 -7.02 -12.21
C LEU A 36 -4.36 -6.38 -13.53
N PRO A 37 -5.20 -5.34 -13.54
CA PRO A 37 -5.50 -4.58 -14.74
C PRO A 37 -4.26 -3.79 -15.19
N LEU A 38 -3.96 -3.85 -16.47
CA LEU A 38 -2.94 -3.06 -17.14
C LEU A 38 -3.58 -2.21 -18.22
N VAL A 39 -3.11 -0.97 -18.39
CA VAL A 39 -3.58 -0.04 -19.41
C VAL A 39 -2.38 0.44 -20.22
N LEU A 40 -2.39 0.15 -21.52
CA LEU A 40 -1.34 0.54 -22.45
C LEU A 40 -1.84 1.71 -23.31
N HIS A 41 -1.19 2.85 -23.22
CA HIS A 41 -1.47 4.02 -24.04
C HIS A 41 -0.46 4.09 -25.19
N ILE A 42 -0.93 3.90 -26.41
CA ILE A 42 -0.10 3.95 -27.64
C ILE A 42 -0.39 5.22 -28.38
N THR A 43 0.65 5.99 -28.73
CA THR A 43 0.59 7.17 -29.54
C THR A 43 1.44 7.00 -30.80
N GLU A 44 1.00 7.56 -31.92
CA GLU A 44 1.75 7.58 -33.19
C GLU A 44 2.36 8.96 -33.38
N GLY A 45 3.66 9.00 -33.60
CA GLY A 45 4.44 10.21 -33.88
C GLY A 45 5.14 10.13 -35.22
N THR A 46 5.94 11.16 -35.54
CA THR A 46 6.73 11.24 -36.79
C THR A 46 7.76 10.14 -36.93
N ASP A 47 8.27 9.64 -35.82
CA ASP A 47 9.35 8.64 -35.76
C ASP A 47 8.84 7.22 -35.43
N GLY A 48 7.51 7.00 -35.48
CA GLY A 48 6.86 5.74 -35.18
C GLY A 48 5.98 5.78 -33.93
N TYR A 49 5.84 4.63 -33.26
CA TYR A 49 4.98 4.50 -32.09
C TYR A 49 5.77 4.77 -30.80
N SER A 50 5.08 5.39 -29.83
CA SER A 50 5.52 5.49 -28.44
C SER A 50 4.40 5.00 -27.52
N ALA A 51 4.74 4.53 -26.31
CA ALA A 51 3.73 4.08 -25.37
C ALA A 51 4.14 4.29 -23.93
N THR A 52 3.11 4.33 -23.07
CA THR A 52 3.23 4.21 -21.61
C THR A 52 2.27 3.14 -21.10
N LEU A 53 2.62 2.56 -19.96
CA LEU A 53 1.82 1.54 -19.28
C LEU A 53 1.37 2.07 -17.92
N ASP A 54 0.08 1.88 -17.60
CA ASP A 54 -0.45 2.11 -16.26
C ASP A 54 -0.80 0.78 -15.58
N SER A 55 -0.63 0.73 -14.28
CA SER A 55 -1.16 -0.31 -13.40
C SER A 55 -2.08 0.32 -12.37
N PRO A 56 -3.37 0.51 -12.68
CA PRO A 56 -4.31 1.27 -11.85
C PRO A 56 -4.46 0.73 -10.43
N GLU A 57 -4.41 -0.58 -10.27
CA GLU A 57 -4.55 -1.24 -8.97
C GLU A 57 -3.28 -1.13 -8.10
N GLN A 58 -2.15 -0.79 -8.70
CA GLN A 58 -0.89 -0.52 -8.00
C GLN A 58 -0.60 0.99 -7.88
N GLY A 59 -1.52 1.84 -8.33
CA GLY A 59 -1.34 3.29 -8.33
C GLY A 59 -0.24 3.80 -9.28
N ALA A 60 0.32 2.92 -10.13
CA ALA A 60 1.39 3.27 -11.05
C ALA A 60 0.84 3.81 -12.37
N LYS A 61 1.33 4.98 -12.80
CA LYS A 61 0.93 5.65 -14.04
C LYS A 61 2.14 6.08 -14.85
N GLY A 62 2.01 6.04 -16.18
CA GLY A 62 3.03 6.54 -17.09
C GLY A 62 4.34 5.75 -17.07
N ILE A 63 4.31 4.46 -16.73
CA ILE A 63 5.49 3.59 -16.77
C ILE A 63 6.02 3.61 -18.20
N PRO A 64 7.30 3.98 -18.46
CA PRO A 64 7.81 4.10 -19.81
C PRO A 64 7.92 2.75 -20.51
N VAL A 65 7.46 2.70 -21.74
CA VAL A 65 7.71 1.61 -22.69
C VAL A 65 8.89 2.01 -23.57
N ASP A 66 10.06 1.40 -23.37
CA ASP A 66 11.31 1.81 -24.01
C ASP A 66 11.36 1.44 -25.48
N GLN A 67 10.69 0.36 -25.87
CA GLN A 67 10.63 -0.14 -27.23
C GLN A 67 9.21 -0.59 -27.55
N ILE A 68 8.67 -0.13 -28.66
CA ILE A 68 7.39 -0.57 -29.21
C ILE A 68 7.48 -0.69 -30.71
N SER A 69 6.93 -1.75 -31.26
CA SER A 69 6.82 -1.95 -32.70
C SER A 69 5.50 -2.60 -33.07
N PHE A 70 4.94 -2.17 -34.18
CA PHE A 70 3.75 -2.79 -34.78
C PHE A 70 3.98 -3.03 -36.27
N SER A 71 3.73 -4.25 -36.71
CA SER A 71 3.80 -4.64 -38.12
C SER A 71 2.39 -4.75 -38.69
N PRO A 72 1.95 -3.86 -39.61
CA PRO A 72 0.65 -3.93 -40.25
C PRO A 72 0.41 -5.23 -41.02
N ASP A 73 1.44 -5.77 -41.68
CA ASP A 73 1.35 -6.98 -42.51
C ASP A 73 1.05 -8.23 -41.67
N THR A 74 1.75 -8.39 -40.56
CA THR A 74 1.59 -9.53 -39.64
C THR A 74 0.58 -9.25 -38.53
N ARG A 75 0.20 -7.98 -38.34
CA ARG A 75 -0.61 -7.45 -37.24
C ARG A 75 0.00 -7.74 -35.86
N MET A 76 1.32 -7.87 -35.80
CA MET A 76 2.02 -8.13 -34.53
C MET A 76 2.41 -6.83 -33.86
N LEU A 77 2.01 -6.70 -32.59
CA LEU A 77 2.50 -5.70 -31.65
C LEU A 77 3.52 -6.35 -30.72
N SER A 78 4.64 -5.68 -30.51
CA SER A 78 5.57 -6.03 -29.43
C SER A 78 6.04 -4.78 -28.72
N TRP A 79 6.28 -4.91 -27.40
CA TRP A 79 6.85 -3.83 -26.60
C TRP A 79 7.70 -4.35 -25.44
N GLN A 80 8.59 -3.48 -24.93
CA GLN A 80 9.44 -3.75 -23.77
C GLN A 80 9.52 -2.53 -22.86
N SER A 81 9.52 -2.75 -21.54
CA SER A 81 9.77 -1.75 -20.52
C SER A 81 10.90 -2.23 -19.60
N ARG A 82 12.03 -1.52 -19.66
CA ARG A 82 13.20 -1.78 -18.79
C ARG A 82 12.93 -1.36 -17.36
N ALA A 83 12.07 -0.36 -17.16
CA ALA A 83 11.71 0.15 -15.85
C ALA A 83 11.15 -0.94 -14.93
N ILE A 84 10.36 -1.84 -15.50
CA ILE A 84 9.70 -2.95 -14.77
C ILE A 84 10.22 -4.34 -15.21
N GLY A 85 11.18 -4.41 -16.13
CA GLY A 85 11.71 -5.68 -16.67
C GLY A 85 10.65 -6.53 -17.37
N ALA A 86 9.71 -5.88 -18.08
CA ALA A 86 8.58 -6.56 -18.72
C ALA A 86 8.60 -6.42 -20.24
N GLY A 87 7.98 -7.39 -20.90
CA GLY A 87 7.75 -7.39 -22.34
C GLY A 87 6.39 -7.99 -22.70
N TYR A 88 5.96 -7.70 -23.92
CA TYR A 88 4.71 -8.21 -24.48
C TYR A 88 4.85 -8.50 -25.97
N SER A 89 4.19 -9.53 -26.44
CA SER A 89 4.04 -9.82 -27.87
C SER A 89 2.62 -10.35 -28.13
N GLY A 90 1.90 -9.71 -29.05
CA GLY A 90 0.54 -10.10 -29.37
C GLY A 90 0.11 -9.70 -30.77
N ARG A 91 -0.95 -10.37 -31.26
CA ARG A 91 -1.53 -10.15 -32.58
C ARG A 91 -2.85 -9.38 -32.47
N LEU A 92 -2.99 -8.34 -33.29
CA LEU A 92 -4.23 -7.57 -33.39
C LEU A 92 -5.29 -8.35 -34.18
N GLU A 93 -6.45 -8.57 -33.52
CA GLU A 93 -7.63 -9.26 -34.08
C GLU A 93 -8.86 -8.41 -33.75
N GLY A 94 -9.31 -7.57 -34.73
CA GLY A 94 -10.36 -6.60 -34.47
C GLY A 94 -9.94 -5.57 -33.42
N ASP A 95 -10.72 -5.43 -32.35
CA ASP A 95 -10.43 -4.53 -31.23
C ASP A 95 -9.75 -5.27 -30.04
N THR A 96 -9.11 -6.40 -30.31
CA THR A 96 -8.37 -7.15 -29.29
C THR A 96 -6.96 -7.46 -29.79
N ILE A 97 -5.95 -7.27 -28.95
CA ILE A 97 -4.59 -7.77 -29.17
C ILE A 97 -4.41 -9.00 -28.29
N ARG A 98 -4.33 -10.18 -28.92
CA ARG A 98 -4.13 -11.45 -28.22
C ARG A 98 -2.66 -11.74 -28.10
N GLY A 99 -2.15 -11.85 -26.86
CA GLY A 99 -0.72 -11.98 -26.69
C GLY A 99 -0.31 -12.51 -25.32
N ASP A 100 1.00 -12.53 -25.14
CA ASP A 100 1.65 -12.99 -23.93
C ASP A 100 2.48 -11.87 -23.32
N PHE A 101 2.32 -11.69 -22.02
CA PHE A 101 3.09 -10.79 -21.17
C PHE A 101 4.18 -11.59 -20.47
N SER A 102 5.37 -11.02 -20.41
CA SER A 102 6.51 -11.63 -19.71
C SER A 102 7.17 -10.63 -18.77
N GLN A 103 7.53 -11.08 -17.55
CA GLN A 103 8.26 -10.28 -16.57
C GLN A 103 9.11 -11.18 -15.69
N GLN A 104 10.43 -10.92 -15.61
CA GLN A 104 11.37 -11.63 -14.72
C GLN A 104 11.28 -13.18 -14.78
N GLY A 105 11.10 -13.73 -15.99
CA GLY A 105 10.99 -15.18 -16.21
C GLY A 105 9.57 -15.75 -16.08
N PHE A 106 8.62 -14.97 -15.60
CA PHE A 106 7.20 -15.31 -15.62
C PHE A 106 6.59 -14.92 -16.96
N THR A 107 5.78 -15.82 -17.56
CA THR A 107 5.03 -15.54 -18.79
C THR A 107 3.60 -15.99 -18.63
N THR A 108 2.67 -15.14 -19.00
CA THR A 108 1.23 -15.45 -18.93
C THR A 108 0.46 -14.77 -20.06
N ARG A 109 -0.69 -15.32 -20.38
CA ARG A 109 -1.61 -14.75 -21.35
C ARG A 109 -2.12 -13.39 -20.89
N LEU A 110 -2.07 -12.39 -21.78
CA LEU A 110 -2.68 -11.09 -21.60
C LEU A 110 -3.33 -10.64 -22.92
N ASP A 111 -4.63 -10.66 -22.98
CA ASP A 111 -5.38 -10.09 -24.10
C ASP A 111 -5.68 -8.62 -23.77
N LEU A 112 -5.32 -7.70 -24.68
CA LEU A 112 -5.56 -6.26 -24.56
C LEU A 112 -6.77 -5.88 -25.41
N ILE A 113 -7.75 -5.22 -24.82
CA ILE A 113 -9.02 -4.77 -25.46
C ILE A 113 -8.90 -3.27 -25.68
N ARG A 114 -9.33 -2.79 -26.84
CA ARG A 114 -9.34 -1.34 -27.19
C ARG A 114 -10.32 -0.58 -26.31
N GLY A 115 -9.91 0.56 -25.80
CA GLY A 115 -10.73 1.50 -25.04
C GLY A 115 -10.22 1.74 -23.62
N GLU A 116 -10.92 2.62 -22.92
CA GLU A 116 -10.60 3.00 -21.54
C GLU A 116 -10.89 1.87 -20.55
N TYR A 117 -9.95 1.60 -19.65
CA TYR A 117 -10.22 0.74 -18.51
C TYR A 117 -11.18 1.45 -17.55
N ARG A 118 -12.31 0.82 -17.33
CA ARG A 118 -13.25 1.27 -16.29
C ARG A 118 -13.32 0.20 -15.22
N LYS A 119 -12.85 0.55 -14.01
CA LYS A 119 -13.06 -0.31 -12.86
C LYS A 119 -14.56 -0.50 -12.68
N SER A 120 -15.06 -1.70 -12.93
CA SER A 120 -16.44 -2.04 -12.59
C SER A 120 -16.53 -2.02 -11.06
N LYS A 121 -17.25 -1.04 -10.51
CA LYS A 121 -17.69 -1.15 -9.10
C LYS A 121 -18.64 -2.35 -9.06
N PRO A 122 -18.35 -3.40 -8.30
CA PRO A 122 -19.35 -4.43 -8.06
C PRO A 122 -20.58 -3.72 -7.50
N LYS A 123 -21.76 -4.02 -8.03
CA LYS A 123 -23.01 -3.73 -7.36
C LYS A 123 -23.10 -4.76 -6.25
N ASP A 124 -22.36 -4.55 -5.18
CA ASP A 124 -22.48 -5.40 -4.01
C ASP A 124 -23.90 -5.14 -3.46
N ASP A 125 -24.71 -6.19 -3.39
CA ASP A 125 -25.98 -6.18 -2.66
C ASP A 125 -25.65 -6.22 -1.17
N LEU A 126 -25.11 -5.09 -0.69
CA LEU A 126 -24.64 -4.97 0.68
C LEU A 126 -25.82 -4.82 1.62
N PRO A 127 -25.85 -5.53 2.77
CA PRO A 127 -26.92 -5.39 3.77
C PRO A 127 -26.81 -4.09 4.59
N TYR A 128 -26.01 -3.15 4.12
CA TYR A 128 -25.74 -1.85 4.74
C TYR A 128 -25.58 -0.76 3.69
N ILE A 129 -25.63 0.50 4.12
CA ILE A 129 -25.48 1.66 3.23
C ILE A 129 -23.99 1.96 3.05
N SER A 130 -23.56 2.08 1.80
CA SER A 130 -22.20 2.51 1.44
C SER A 130 -22.27 3.83 0.67
N THR A 131 -21.64 4.88 1.21
CA THR A 131 -21.67 6.22 0.67
C THR A 131 -20.25 6.70 0.36
N GLU A 132 -20.01 7.07 -0.88
CA GLU A 132 -18.78 7.75 -1.28
C GLU A 132 -18.90 9.25 -0.94
N LEU A 133 -17.86 9.81 -0.33
CA LEU A 133 -17.84 11.20 0.08
C LEU A 133 -16.43 11.78 0.03
N THR A 134 -16.32 13.08 0.22
CA THR A 134 -15.04 13.79 0.28
C THR A 134 -14.92 14.55 1.60
N ILE A 135 -13.71 14.59 2.15
CA ILE A 135 -13.40 15.26 3.43
C ILE A 135 -12.31 16.30 3.19
N PRO A 136 -12.57 17.59 3.43
CA PRO A 136 -11.52 18.60 3.40
C PRO A 136 -10.49 18.37 4.51
N SER A 137 -9.19 18.41 4.14
CA SER A 137 -8.07 18.31 5.09
C SER A 137 -6.99 19.32 4.73
N GLY A 138 -7.08 20.53 5.28
CA GLY A 138 -6.23 21.66 4.90
C GLY A 138 -6.43 22.00 3.41
N GLU A 139 -5.34 21.94 2.63
CA GLU A 139 -5.37 22.21 1.18
C GLU A 139 -5.73 20.99 0.33
N VAL A 140 -5.87 19.82 0.93
CA VAL A 140 -6.20 18.57 0.23
C VAL A 140 -7.64 18.15 0.50
N THR A 141 -8.18 17.33 -0.38
CA THR A 141 -9.48 16.70 -0.24
C THR A 141 -9.27 15.19 -0.24
N LEU A 142 -9.72 14.54 0.83
CA LEU A 142 -9.66 13.08 0.96
C LEU A 142 -10.92 12.47 0.35
N ALA A 143 -10.75 11.50 -0.51
CA ALA A 143 -11.84 10.64 -0.97
C ALA A 143 -12.04 9.52 0.05
N ALA A 144 -13.29 9.29 0.44
CA ALA A 144 -13.62 8.40 1.51
C ALA A 144 -14.90 7.58 1.22
N THR A 145 -15.02 6.45 1.90
CA THR A 145 -16.23 5.62 1.91
C THR A 145 -16.72 5.50 3.35
N LEU A 146 -17.97 5.90 3.57
CA LEU A 146 -18.69 5.70 4.82
C LEU A 146 -19.63 4.50 4.66
N THR A 147 -19.50 3.51 5.54
CA THR A 147 -20.43 2.39 5.60
C THR A 147 -21.24 2.47 6.89
N GLU A 148 -22.58 2.51 6.76
CA GLU A 148 -23.53 2.66 7.87
C GLU A 148 -24.45 1.43 7.93
N PRO A 149 -24.70 0.84 9.12
CA PRO A 149 -25.69 -0.22 9.26
C PRO A 149 -27.05 0.23 8.71
N GLY A 150 -27.76 -0.64 8.00
CA GLY A 150 -28.96 -0.29 7.27
C GLY A 150 -30.07 0.34 8.15
N GLU A 151 -30.96 -0.50 8.70
CA GLU A 151 -32.09 0.01 9.50
C GLU A 151 -31.73 0.36 10.95
N GLN A 152 -30.60 -0.14 11.47
CA GLN A 152 -30.16 0.10 12.84
C GLN A 152 -29.34 1.39 12.93
N LYS A 153 -29.75 2.30 13.81
CA LYS A 153 -28.94 3.48 14.12
C LYS A 153 -27.70 3.05 14.92
N SER A 154 -26.53 3.24 14.35
CA SER A 154 -25.27 3.04 15.07
C SER A 154 -25.03 4.18 16.06
N ALA A 155 -24.75 3.84 17.31
CA ALA A 155 -24.30 4.81 18.30
C ALA A 155 -22.76 4.98 18.26
N THR A 156 -22.06 4.07 17.60
CA THR A 156 -20.59 4.01 17.54
C THR A 156 -20.12 4.11 16.10
N ALA A 157 -19.12 4.96 15.86
CA ALA A 157 -18.43 5.05 14.59
C ALA A 157 -16.92 4.93 14.78
N VAL A 158 -16.22 4.46 13.75
CA VAL A 158 -14.77 4.36 13.73
C VAL A 158 -14.20 4.91 12.43
N VAL A 159 -13.02 5.51 12.51
CA VAL A 159 -12.18 5.82 11.35
C VAL A 159 -11.11 4.74 11.24
N LEU A 160 -10.96 4.13 10.07
CA LEU A 160 -9.85 3.24 9.77
C LEU A 160 -8.68 4.04 9.21
N VAL A 161 -7.49 3.83 9.78
CA VAL A 161 -6.25 4.52 9.40
C VAL A 161 -5.25 3.48 8.89
N ALA A 162 -4.93 3.59 7.60
CA ALA A 162 -4.03 2.65 6.90
C ALA A 162 -2.57 2.76 7.36
N GLY A 163 -1.82 1.68 7.19
CA GLY A 163 -0.39 1.56 7.45
C GLY A 163 0.50 2.39 6.53
N SER A 164 1.80 2.21 6.61
CA SER A 164 2.80 2.95 5.80
C SER A 164 2.64 2.69 4.30
N GLY A 165 3.06 3.67 3.49
CA GLY A 165 2.98 3.58 2.03
C GLY A 165 1.75 4.28 1.42
N PRO A 166 1.67 4.31 0.08
CA PRO A 166 0.61 4.98 -0.67
C PRO A 166 -0.67 4.12 -0.73
N ASN A 167 -1.32 3.96 0.42
CA ASN A 167 -2.48 3.10 0.57
C ASN A 167 -3.77 3.81 0.16
N ASP A 168 -4.60 3.11 -0.61
CA ASP A 168 -5.99 3.47 -0.80
C ASP A 168 -6.81 3.18 0.48
N ARG A 169 -8.09 3.52 0.47
CA ARG A 169 -9.01 3.34 1.61
C ARG A 169 -9.23 1.90 2.03
N ASP A 170 -8.89 0.95 1.18
CA ASP A 170 -9.02 -0.49 1.41
C ASP A 170 -7.69 -1.11 1.90
N GLU A 171 -6.59 -0.33 1.88
CA GLU A 171 -5.21 -0.78 2.14
C GLU A 171 -4.85 -1.97 1.25
N LYS A 172 -5.09 -1.83 -0.05
CA LYS A 172 -4.96 -2.92 -0.99
C LYS A 172 -3.52 -3.35 -1.19
N LEU A 173 -3.23 -4.60 -0.86
CA LEU A 173 -1.95 -5.25 -1.10
C LEU A 173 -2.14 -6.59 -1.83
N GLY A 174 -1.87 -6.59 -3.13
CA GLY A 174 -2.15 -7.76 -3.95
C GLY A 174 -3.63 -8.14 -3.94
N PRO A 175 -3.99 -9.38 -3.55
CA PRO A 175 -5.38 -9.81 -3.45
C PRO A 175 -6.08 -9.34 -2.16
N HIS A 176 -5.35 -8.79 -1.19
CA HIS A 176 -5.84 -8.47 0.14
C HIS A 176 -6.36 -7.04 0.23
N THR A 177 -7.41 -6.84 1.02
CA THR A 177 -8.04 -5.54 1.29
C THR A 177 -8.41 -5.43 2.78
N PRO A 178 -7.41 -5.44 3.69
CA PRO A 178 -7.65 -5.60 5.12
C PRO A 178 -8.62 -4.56 5.69
N LEU A 179 -8.51 -3.28 5.31
CA LEU A 179 -9.42 -2.27 5.83
C LEU A 179 -10.84 -2.39 5.27
N ARG A 180 -11.01 -2.90 4.04
CA ARG A 180 -12.33 -3.22 3.51
C ARG A 180 -12.97 -4.37 4.27
N ASP A 181 -12.20 -5.42 4.55
CA ASP A 181 -12.68 -6.60 5.28
C ASP A 181 -13.12 -6.23 6.70
N ILE A 182 -12.33 -5.40 7.39
CA ILE A 182 -12.69 -4.84 8.71
C ILE A 182 -13.97 -4.01 8.60
N ALA A 183 -14.07 -3.13 7.60
CA ALA A 183 -15.23 -2.27 7.42
C ALA A 183 -16.51 -3.06 7.14
N ASP A 184 -16.45 -4.06 6.25
CA ASP A 184 -17.60 -4.94 5.97
C ASP A 184 -18.05 -5.66 7.22
N HIS A 185 -17.12 -6.29 7.96
CA HIS A 185 -17.45 -7.01 9.18
C HIS A 185 -18.07 -6.10 10.24
N LEU A 186 -17.42 -4.99 10.60
CA LEU A 186 -17.89 -4.10 11.65
C LEU A 186 -19.25 -3.46 11.30
N THR A 187 -19.45 -3.11 10.01
CA THR A 187 -20.73 -2.51 9.58
C THR A 187 -21.87 -3.50 9.67
N ARG A 188 -21.66 -4.77 9.30
CA ARG A 188 -22.63 -5.86 9.52
C ARG A 188 -22.94 -6.08 11.00
N GLN A 189 -22.00 -5.74 11.87
CA GLN A 189 -22.11 -5.84 13.30
C GLN A 189 -22.69 -4.59 13.98
N GLY A 190 -23.19 -3.61 13.21
CA GLY A 190 -23.87 -2.42 13.71
C GLY A 190 -22.95 -1.25 14.05
N ILE A 191 -21.71 -1.26 13.62
CA ILE A 191 -20.72 -0.19 13.85
C ILE A 191 -20.52 0.57 12.54
N THR A 192 -20.67 1.89 12.53
CA THR A 192 -20.37 2.73 11.37
C THR A 192 -18.87 2.83 11.13
N VAL A 193 -18.44 2.73 9.87
CA VAL A 193 -17.03 2.76 9.52
C VAL A 193 -16.75 3.78 8.43
N LEU A 194 -15.77 4.65 8.67
CA LEU A 194 -15.20 5.59 7.71
C LEU A 194 -13.77 5.16 7.36
N ARG A 195 -13.49 5.02 6.07
CA ARG A 195 -12.14 4.78 5.55
C ARG A 195 -11.86 5.71 4.38
N TYR A 196 -10.61 6.11 4.20
CA TYR A 196 -10.24 7.13 3.21
C TYR A 196 -8.94 6.79 2.50
N ASP A 197 -8.80 7.25 1.26
CA ASP A 197 -7.55 7.20 0.51
C ASP A 197 -6.56 8.19 1.13
N LYS A 198 -5.32 7.78 1.40
CA LYS A 198 -4.27 8.71 1.82
C LYS A 198 -4.12 9.85 0.80
N ARG A 199 -3.70 11.03 1.25
CA ARG A 199 -3.44 12.17 0.36
C ARG A 199 -2.52 11.79 -0.79
N GLY A 200 -2.87 12.18 -2.03
CA GLY A 200 -2.13 11.85 -3.25
C GLY A 200 -2.25 10.40 -3.71
N VAL A 201 -3.21 9.64 -3.16
CA VAL A 201 -3.49 8.25 -3.52
C VAL A 201 -4.95 8.10 -3.91
N GLY A 202 -5.24 7.16 -4.81
CA GLY A 202 -6.61 6.87 -5.24
C GLY A 202 -7.32 8.09 -5.82
N GLU A 203 -8.42 8.49 -5.19
CA GLU A 203 -9.20 9.67 -5.57
C GLU A 203 -8.93 10.90 -4.68
N SER A 204 -8.03 10.78 -3.68
CA SER A 204 -7.60 11.90 -2.84
C SER A 204 -6.64 12.83 -3.56
N THR A 205 -6.81 14.15 -3.36
CA THR A 205 -5.88 15.15 -3.90
C THR A 205 -4.58 15.25 -3.11
N GLY A 206 -3.61 16.00 -3.62
CA GLY A 206 -2.30 16.17 -2.98
C GLY A 206 -1.21 15.33 -3.62
N THR A 207 -0.08 15.17 -2.92
CA THR A 207 1.09 14.41 -3.41
C THR A 207 1.67 13.57 -2.28
N PHE A 208 1.49 12.26 -2.34
CA PHE A 208 1.98 11.34 -1.30
C PHE A 208 3.49 11.49 -1.03
N GLY A 209 4.31 11.50 -2.08
CA GLY A 209 5.77 11.57 -1.96
C GLY A 209 6.33 12.87 -1.35
N ALA A 210 5.51 13.92 -1.25
CA ALA A 210 5.87 15.18 -0.60
C ALA A 210 5.31 15.30 0.82
N SER A 211 4.54 14.30 1.28
CA SER A 211 3.84 14.33 2.57
C SER A 211 4.74 13.84 3.70
N MET A 212 4.42 14.28 4.91
CA MET A 212 5.06 13.88 6.16
C MET A 212 4.08 13.04 7.01
N LEU A 213 4.58 12.35 8.03
CA LEU A 213 3.74 11.63 8.99
C LEU A 213 2.72 12.57 9.68
N SER A 214 3.13 13.79 9.99
CA SER A 214 2.27 14.85 10.56
C SER A 214 1.11 15.25 9.63
N ASP A 215 1.28 15.15 8.32
CA ASP A 215 0.21 15.38 7.36
C ASP A 215 -0.85 14.28 7.44
N PHE A 216 -0.44 13.02 7.58
CA PHE A 216 -1.37 11.88 7.75
C PHE A 216 -2.10 11.94 9.09
N VAL A 217 -1.47 12.47 10.14
CA VAL A 217 -2.15 12.76 11.41
C VAL A 217 -3.26 13.81 11.19
N THR A 218 -2.97 14.86 10.42
CA THR A 218 -3.95 15.90 10.06
C THR A 218 -5.14 15.32 9.28
N ASP A 219 -4.87 14.42 8.34
CA ASP A 219 -5.91 13.74 7.55
C ASP A 219 -6.81 12.86 8.43
N ALA A 220 -6.23 12.06 9.29
CA ALA A 220 -7.00 11.22 10.22
C ALA A 220 -7.81 12.06 11.21
N LYS A 221 -7.28 13.20 11.70
CA LYS A 221 -8.05 14.17 12.50
C LYS A 221 -9.22 14.76 11.72
N SER A 222 -9.04 15.09 10.44
CA SER A 222 -10.12 15.60 9.58
C SER A 222 -11.23 14.56 9.38
N ALA A 223 -10.87 13.30 9.20
CA ALA A 223 -11.83 12.20 9.10
C ALA A 223 -12.58 11.97 10.43
N LEU A 224 -11.88 12.05 11.56
CA LEU A 224 -12.48 11.99 12.90
C LEU A 224 -13.47 13.14 13.13
N ALA A 225 -13.04 14.37 12.80
CA ALA A 225 -13.87 15.58 12.93
C ALA A 225 -15.12 15.51 12.04
N TYR A 226 -15.02 14.92 10.85
CA TYR A 226 -16.18 14.66 9.99
C TYR A 226 -17.23 13.81 10.69
N LEU A 227 -16.85 12.67 11.28
CA LEU A 227 -17.80 11.81 12.00
C LEU A 227 -18.40 12.54 13.22
N ARG A 228 -17.59 13.23 14.01
CA ARG A 228 -18.03 14.03 15.16
C ARG A 228 -19.00 15.14 14.74
N GLY A 229 -18.70 15.83 13.64
CA GLY A 229 -19.52 16.93 13.10
C GLY A 229 -20.91 16.51 12.64
N THR A 230 -21.15 15.23 12.38
CA THR A 230 -22.49 14.73 12.04
C THR A 230 -23.47 14.76 13.22
N GLY A 231 -22.97 14.73 14.44
CA GLY A 231 -23.79 14.62 15.66
C GLY A 231 -24.57 13.30 15.80
N LYS A 232 -24.33 12.34 14.91
CA LYS A 232 -25.07 11.05 14.88
C LYS A 232 -24.56 10.06 15.92
N TYR A 233 -23.24 10.10 16.23
CA TYR A 233 -22.57 9.07 17.01
C TYR A 233 -22.22 9.59 18.41
N SER A 234 -22.57 8.83 19.42
CA SER A 234 -22.20 9.13 20.81
C SER A 234 -20.75 8.74 21.13
N ARG A 235 -20.19 7.81 20.35
CA ARG A 235 -18.82 7.33 20.49
C ARG A 235 -18.12 7.28 19.13
N VAL A 236 -16.93 7.85 19.04
CA VAL A 236 -16.12 7.82 17.83
C VAL A 236 -14.69 7.40 18.19
N GLY A 237 -14.24 6.28 17.60
CA GLY A 237 -12.91 5.74 17.82
C GLY A 237 -12.04 5.73 16.57
N LEU A 238 -10.78 5.36 16.76
CA LEU A 238 -9.81 5.12 15.69
C LEU A 238 -9.40 3.66 15.70
N ILE A 239 -9.29 3.05 14.53
CA ILE A 239 -8.65 1.75 14.33
C ILE A 239 -7.48 1.99 13.39
N GLY A 240 -6.25 1.82 13.86
CA GLY A 240 -5.05 2.05 13.08
C GLY A 240 -4.28 0.76 12.86
N HIS A 241 -3.91 0.50 11.60
CA HIS A 241 -3.04 -0.60 11.23
C HIS A 241 -1.60 -0.12 11.07
N SER A 242 -0.63 -0.82 11.69
CA SER A 242 0.79 -0.50 11.54
C SER A 242 1.09 0.98 11.85
N GLU A 243 1.63 1.76 10.92
CA GLU A 243 1.80 3.22 11.04
C GLU A 243 0.48 3.94 11.39
N GLY A 244 -0.65 3.45 10.89
CA GLY A 244 -1.97 3.99 11.25
C GLY A 244 -2.26 3.88 12.75
N GLY A 245 -1.71 2.86 13.42
CA GLY A 245 -1.76 2.75 14.88
C GLY A 245 -0.96 3.84 15.57
N LEU A 246 0.25 4.15 15.10
CA LEU A 246 1.06 5.26 15.61
C LEU A 246 0.35 6.62 15.40
N ILE A 247 -0.36 6.79 14.27
CA ILE A 247 -1.18 7.98 14.01
C ILE A 247 -2.34 8.04 15.02
N ALA A 248 -3.02 6.93 15.30
CA ALA A 248 -4.10 6.85 16.29
C ALA A 248 -3.61 7.17 17.70
N GLU A 249 -2.47 6.63 18.10
CA GLU A 249 -1.80 6.96 19.38
C GLU A 249 -1.52 8.44 19.51
N ARG A 250 -0.95 9.04 18.45
CA ARG A 250 -0.63 10.47 18.44
C ARG A 250 -1.88 11.34 18.59
N ILE A 251 -2.95 11.02 17.86
CA ILE A 251 -4.23 11.74 17.94
C ILE A 251 -4.83 11.60 19.35
N ALA A 252 -4.89 10.38 19.89
CA ALA A 252 -5.44 10.12 21.22
C ALA A 252 -4.64 10.81 22.34
N ALA A 253 -3.32 10.93 22.20
CA ALA A 253 -2.45 11.64 23.15
C ALA A 253 -2.55 13.16 23.04
N GLU A 254 -2.71 13.71 21.82
CA GLU A 254 -2.74 15.16 21.58
C GLU A 254 -4.15 15.75 21.68
N SER A 255 -5.19 14.97 21.41
CA SER A 255 -6.59 15.40 21.38
C SER A 255 -7.50 14.41 22.14
N PRO A 256 -7.27 14.16 23.43
CA PRO A 256 -7.95 13.10 24.18
C PRO A 256 -9.47 13.27 24.29
N ALA A 257 -9.98 14.50 24.16
CA ALA A 257 -11.43 14.75 24.15
C ALA A 257 -12.13 14.37 22.83
N GLU A 258 -11.36 14.13 21.76
CA GLU A 258 -11.92 13.82 20.44
C GLU A 258 -11.98 12.33 20.16
N VAL A 259 -11.36 11.49 20.99
CA VAL A 259 -11.23 10.04 20.75
C VAL A 259 -11.78 9.27 21.95
N ASP A 260 -12.85 8.51 21.75
CA ASP A 260 -13.45 7.72 22.84
C ASP A 260 -12.73 6.40 23.11
N PHE A 261 -12.07 5.83 22.08
CA PHE A 261 -11.25 4.61 22.19
C PHE A 261 -10.34 4.47 20.96
N ILE A 262 -9.28 3.68 21.11
CA ILE A 262 -8.44 3.27 19.97
C ILE A 262 -8.26 1.76 19.91
N VAL A 263 -8.19 1.25 18.67
CA VAL A 263 -7.77 -0.13 18.37
C VAL A 263 -6.48 -0.06 17.56
N LEU A 264 -5.46 -0.74 18.05
CA LEU A 264 -4.13 -0.78 17.50
C LEU A 264 -3.88 -2.15 16.89
N LEU A 265 -3.80 -2.22 15.56
CA LEU A 265 -3.58 -3.44 14.80
C LEU A 265 -2.13 -3.48 14.32
N ALA A 266 -1.33 -4.41 14.82
CA ALA A 266 0.09 -4.53 14.49
C ALA A 266 0.83 -3.18 14.60
N ALA A 267 0.47 -2.38 15.63
CA ALA A 267 0.95 -1.01 15.80
C ALA A 267 2.28 -0.97 16.56
N PRO A 268 3.17 0.00 16.27
CA PRO A 268 4.37 0.23 17.04
C PRO A 268 4.06 0.59 18.50
N GLY A 269 4.65 -0.14 19.44
CA GLY A 269 4.74 0.25 20.87
C GLY A 269 6.15 0.70 21.25
N THR A 270 7.10 0.55 20.31
CA THR A 270 8.51 0.96 20.43
C THR A 270 8.85 2.01 19.40
N SER A 271 10.02 2.64 19.50
CA SER A 271 10.43 3.74 18.62
C SER A 271 10.58 3.31 17.16
N GLY A 272 10.47 4.27 16.23
CA GLY A 272 10.65 4.01 14.81
C GLY A 272 12.03 3.41 14.48
N VAL A 273 13.08 3.81 15.22
CA VAL A 273 14.42 3.18 15.08
C VAL A 273 14.40 1.72 15.49
N GLU A 274 13.71 1.37 16.58
CA GLU A 274 13.60 -0.03 17.05
C GLU A 274 12.79 -0.87 16.06
N ILE A 275 11.70 -0.34 15.50
CA ILE A 275 10.91 -1.01 14.47
C ILE A 275 11.77 -1.30 13.22
N ILE A 276 12.48 -0.31 12.69
CA ILE A 276 13.35 -0.51 11.51
C ILE A 276 14.50 -1.47 11.83
N THR A 277 15.05 -1.41 13.04
CA THR A 277 16.09 -2.35 13.47
C THR A 277 15.55 -3.78 13.48
N TYR A 278 14.39 -4.00 14.09
CA TYR A 278 13.73 -5.31 14.12
C TYR A 278 13.46 -5.84 12.71
N GLN A 279 12.87 -5.04 11.84
CA GLN A 279 12.59 -5.42 10.44
C GLN A 279 13.86 -5.86 9.72
N ASN A 280 14.95 -5.10 9.84
CA ASN A 280 16.21 -5.44 9.19
C ASN A 280 16.79 -6.75 9.76
N VAL A 281 16.80 -6.93 11.08
CA VAL A 281 17.34 -8.14 11.74
C VAL A 281 16.56 -9.39 11.29
N VAL A 282 15.23 -9.30 11.22
CA VAL A 282 14.39 -10.42 10.83
C VAL A 282 14.51 -10.72 9.33
N MET A 283 14.41 -9.70 8.48
CA MET A 283 14.48 -9.88 7.02
C MET A 283 15.85 -10.36 6.56
N MET A 284 16.93 -9.93 7.22
CA MET A 284 18.29 -10.32 6.89
C MET A 284 18.78 -11.58 7.63
N ALA A 285 17.93 -12.19 8.45
CA ALA A 285 18.31 -13.32 9.31
C ALA A 285 18.94 -14.51 8.55
N SER A 286 18.51 -14.78 7.31
CA SER A 286 19.07 -15.83 6.45
C SER A 286 20.42 -15.46 5.85
N LEU A 287 20.70 -14.16 5.69
CA LEU A 287 21.93 -13.65 5.09
C LEU A 287 23.04 -13.43 6.13
N ILE A 288 22.68 -13.04 7.34
CA ILE A 288 23.63 -12.73 8.41
C ILE A 288 24.09 -14.02 9.11
N ARG A 289 25.37 -14.10 9.47
CA ARG A 289 25.91 -15.20 10.27
C ARG A 289 25.21 -15.22 11.64
N PRO A 290 24.81 -16.39 12.16
CA PRO A 290 24.05 -16.50 13.42
C PRO A 290 24.71 -15.77 14.60
N GLU A 291 26.04 -15.90 14.74
CA GLU A 291 26.84 -15.26 15.78
C GLU A 291 27.00 -13.74 15.63
N ALA A 292 26.69 -13.20 14.43
CA ALA A 292 26.82 -11.78 14.14
C ALA A 292 25.48 -11.01 14.21
N LYS A 293 24.38 -11.67 14.57
CA LYS A 293 23.04 -11.04 14.60
C LYS A 293 22.94 -9.86 15.57
N GLU A 294 23.56 -9.99 16.74
CA GLU A 294 23.56 -8.92 17.75
C GLU A 294 24.33 -7.68 17.23
N ASP A 295 25.53 -7.89 16.67
CA ASP A 295 26.31 -6.81 16.06
C ASP A 295 25.57 -6.17 14.90
N PHE A 296 24.89 -6.96 14.05
CA PHE A 296 24.08 -6.45 12.96
C PHE A 296 22.94 -5.56 13.49
N GLY A 297 22.21 -5.99 14.50
CA GLY A 297 21.14 -5.21 15.13
C GLY A 297 21.68 -3.92 15.73
N ARG A 298 22.79 -3.96 16.45
CA ARG A 298 23.44 -2.79 17.05
C ARG A 298 23.87 -1.78 15.98
N ILE A 299 24.58 -2.23 14.93
CA ILE A 299 25.03 -1.37 13.82
C ILE A 299 23.84 -0.73 13.11
N THR A 300 22.79 -1.50 12.88
CA THR A 300 21.55 -1.00 12.25
C THR A 300 20.90 0.08 13.13
N SER A 301 20.70 -0.19 14.42
CA SER A 301 20.13 0.78 15.36
C SER A 301 20.93 2.09 15.45
N GLU A 302 22.26 2.00 15.57
CA GLU A 302 23.14 3.17 15.59
C GLU A 302 22.97 3.99 14.31
N THR A 303 23.04 3.34 13.14
CA THR A 303 22.96 4.02 11.84
C THR A 303 21.63 4.71 11.61
N PHE A 304 20.50 4.04 11.89
CA PHE A 304 19.19 4.66 11.70
C PHE A 304 18.87 5.73 12.75
N ARG A 305 19.48 5.66 13.93
CA ARG A 305 19.45 6.75 14.92
C ARG A 305 20.22 7.98 14.42
N ASP A 306 21.41 7.78 13.87
CA ASP A 306 22.20 8.86 13.28
C ASP A 306 21.49 9.49 12.09
N LEU A 307 20.86 8.66 11.22
CA LEU A 307 20.03 9.13 10.12
C LEU A 307 18.86 9.99 10.61
N ALA A 308 18.22 9.58 11.70
CA ALA A 308 17.08 10.30 12.26
C ALA A 308 17.46 11.66 12.88
N TYR A 309 18.54 11.71 13.63
CA TYR A 309 18.82 12.84 14.53
C TYR A 309 20.05 13.68 14.16
N HIS A 310 21.03 13.12 13.43
CA HIS A 310 22.31 13.77 13.17
C HIS A 310 22.56 14.07 11.69
N SER A 311 21.83 13.45 10.77
CA SER A 311 21.96 13.70 9.34
C SER A 311 20.89 14.67 8.84
N THR A 312 21.32 15.75 8.18
CA THR A 312 20.45 16.83 7.71
C THR A 312 20.40 16.97 6.19
N THR A 313 21.40 16.46 5.51
CA THR A 313 21.54 16.53 4.06
C THR A 313 21.59 15.15 3.41
N ARG A 314 21.16 15.06 2.15
CA ARG A 314 21.26 13.82 1.37
C ARG A 314 22.72 13.33 1.23
N ALA A 315 23.68 14.23 1.22
CA ALA A 315 25.10 13.87 1.15
C ALA A 315 25.59 13.19 2.44
N GLU A 316 25.15 13.70 3.59
CA GLU A 316 25.41 13.06 4.89
C GLU A 316 24.71 11.71 4.98
N ASP A 317 23.44 11.60 4.55
CA ASP A 317 22.71 10.33 4.45
C ASP A 317 23.49 9.31 3.61
N SER A 318 23.98 9.74 2.43
CA SER A 318 24.77 8.89 1.54
C SER A 318 26.06 8.38 2.21
N THR A 319 26.77 9.26 2.91
CA THR A 319 27.99 8.89 3.63
C THR A 319 27.68 7.89 4.75
N LEU A 320 26.64 8.17 5.54
CA LEU A 320 26.19 7.30 6.62
C LEU A 320 25.80 5.91 6.13
N MET A 321 25.01 5.83 5.05
CA MET A 321 24.56 4.55 4.48
C MET A 321 25.68 3.76 3.81
N ARG A 322 26.71 4.41 3.22
CA ARG A 322 27.92 3.72 2.76
C ARG A 322 28.68 3.12 3.92
N GLY A 323 28.90 3.86 5.00
CA GLY A 323 29.52 3.37 6.22
C GLY A 323 28.70 2.23 6.88
N TYR A 324 27.39 2.26 6.78
CA TYR A 324 26.54 1.14 7.20
C TYR A 324 26.88 -0.14 6.43
N PHE A 325 26.90 -0.09 5.09
CA PHE A 325 27.23 -1.28 4.30
C PHE A 325 28.67 -1.77 4.52
N GLU A 326 29.63 -0.88 4.70
CA GLU A 326 31.01 -1.27 5.04
C GLU A 326 31.07 -2.05 6.36
N ARG A 327 30.25 -1.69 7.35
CA ARG A 327 30.18 -2.36 8.65
C ARG A 327 29.41 -3.67 8.62
N VAL A 328 28.32 -3.78 7.82
CA VAL A 328 27.44 -4.96 7.81
C VAL A 328 27.82 -6.03 6.81
N LEU A 329 28.47 -5.70 5.68
CA LEU A 329 28.90 -6.69 4.69
C LEU A 329 29.83 -7.77 5.24
N PRO A 330 30.78 -7.47 6.15
CA PRO A 330 31.57 -8.52 6.82
C PRO A 330 30.77 -9.50 7.67
N LEU A 331 29.55 -9.13 8.07
CA LEU A 331 28.66 -9.96 8.90
C LEU A 331 27.81 -10.94 8.07
N VAL A 332 27.75 -10.72 6.76
CA VAL A 332 27.06 -11.60 5.80
C VAL A 332 27.80 -12.93 5.70
N ARG A 333 27.05 -14.02 5.53
CA ARG A 333 27.59 -15.37 5.27
C ARG A 333 28.53 -15.34 4.06
N GLU A 334 29.64 -16.05 4.15
CA GLU A 334 30.71 -15.98 3.17
C GLU A 334 30.23 -16.32 1.76
N GLU A 335 29.42 -17.37 1.63
CA GLU A 335 28.87 -17.84 0.36
C GLU A 335 27.93 -16.84 -0.32
N GLN A 336 27.36 -15.89 0.44
CA GLN A 336 26.41 -14.87 -0.07
C GLN A 336 27.04 -13.48 -0.17
N ARG A 337 28.19 -13.24 0.45
CA ARG A 337 28.78 -11.91 0.61
C ARG A 337 29.06 -11.21 -0.72
N THR A 338 29.61 -11.93 -1.70
CA THR A 338 29.94 -11.35 -3.02
C THR A 338 28.68 -10.89 -3.74
N ALA A 339 27.63 -11.71 -3.78
CA ALA A 339 26.35 -11.36 -4.41
C ALA A 339 25.66 -10.21 -3.68
N THR A 340 25.61 -10.24 -2.36
CA THR A 340 25.03 -9.18 -1.53
C THR A 340 25.77 -7.86 -1.74
N SER A 341 27.12 -7.88 -1.71
CA SER A 341 27.94 -6.69 -1.93
C SER A 341 27.69 -6.10 -3.33
N ALA A 342 27.69 -6.93 -4.38
CA ALA A 342 27.39 -6.47 -5.73
C ALA A 342 26.02 -5.83 -5.87
N MET A 343 25.01 -6.34 -5.15
CA MET A 343 23.66 -5.79 -5.14
C MET A 343 23.60 -4.46 -4.40
N VAL A 344 23.99 -4.41 -3.11
CA VAL A 344 23.79 -3.23 -2.25
C VAL A 344 24.67 -2.05 -2.62
N LEU A 345 25.85 -2.30 -3.26
CA LEU A 345 26.75 -1.27 -3.73
C LEU A 345 26.50 -0.88 -5.20
N SER A 346 25.55 -1.52 -5.90
CA SER A 346 25.19 -1.07 -7.24
C SER A 346 24.54 0.32 -7.17
N ASP A 347 24.87 1.19 -8.14
CA ASP A 347 24.35 2.56 -8.21
C ASP A 347 22.80 2.58 -8.17
N LYS A 348 22.17 1.64 -8.86
CA LYS A 348 20.69 1.53 -8.91
C LYS A 348 20.11 1.25 -7.54
N TYR A 349 20.59 0.22 -6.83
CA TYR A 349 20.07 -0.16 -5.53
C TYR A 349 20.36 0.93 -4.49
N PHE A 350 21.60 1.41 -4.45
CA PHE A 350 22.03 2.42 -3.48
C PHE A 350 21.25 3.73 -3.65
N SER A 351 21.06 4.21 -4.90
CA SER A 351 20.26 5.40 -5.17
C SER A 351 18.81 5.22 -4.75
N SER A 352 18.19 4.10 -5.11
CA SER A 352 16.80 3.81 -4.76
C SER A 352 16.59 3.74 -3.23
N MET A 353 17.50 3.07 -2.52
CA MET A 353 17.48 3.00 -1.06
C MET A 353 17.63 4.38 -0.43
N LEU A 354 18.58 5.19 -0.95
CA LEU A 354 18.82 6.53 -0.47
C LEU A 354 17.62 7.47 -0.75
N ASP A 355 16.96 7.32 -1.91
CA ASP A 355 15.73 8.05 -2.23
C ASP A 355 14.60 7.74 -1.23
N ALA A 356 14.47 6.50 -0.80
CA ALA A 356 13.48 6.10 0.18
C ALA A 356 13.80 6.59 1.61
N THR A 357 15.08 6.46 2.04
CA THR A 357 15.49 6.71 3.43
C THR A 357 15.82 8.17 3.73
N SER A 358 16.14 9.00 2.72
CA SER A 358 16.46 10.41 2.88
C SER A 358 15.23 11.35 2.89
N THR A 359 14.03 10.79 2.82
CA THR A 359 12.82 11.62 2.82
C THR A 359 12.54 12.21 4.21
N PRO A 360 11.98 13.42 4.31
CA PRO A 360 11.54 13.98 5.59
C PRO A 360 10.53 13.08 6.31
N TYR A 361 9.64 12.43 5.56
CA TYR A 361 8.69 11.45 6.07
C TYR A 361 9.39 10.28 6.80
N TYR A 362 10.40 9.67 6.15
CA TYR A 362 11.09 8.53 6.73
C TYR A 362 11.84 8.92 8.02
N LYS A 363 12.49 10.10 8.01
CA LYS A 363 13.16 10.65 9.20
C LYS A 363 12.16 10.98 10.31
N GLU A 364 10.96 11.51 9.99
CA GLU A 364 9.90 11.71 10.99
C GLU A 364 9.42 10.39 11.59
N PHE A 365 9.23 9.35 10.75
CA PHE A 365 8.91 8.02 11.24
C PHE A 365 9.98 7.46 12.17
N LEU A 366 11.27 7.55 11.82
CA LEU A 366 12.37 7.11 12.68
C LEU A 366 12.38 7.81 14.05
N ARG A 367 11.97 9.10 14.09
CA ARG A 367 11.87 9.90 15.32
C ARG A 367 10.61 9.62 16.12
N SER A 368 9.68 8.84 15.58
CA SER A 368 8.45 8.51 16.31
C SER A 368 8.80 7.70 17.56
N ASP A 369 8.18 8.08 18.67
CA ASP A 369 8.41 7.45 19.96
C ASP A 369 7.08 7.25 20.71
N PRO A 370 6.48 6.09 20.63
CA PRO A 370 5.28 5.74 21.41
C PRO A 370 5.46 5.93 22.93
N ALA A 371 6.69 5.84 23.45
CA ALA A 371 6.93 6.07 24.88
C ALA A 371 6.63 7.50 25.32
N ALA A 372 6.67 8.46 24.40
CA ALA A 372 6.25 9.84 24.66
C ALA A 372 4.73 10.06 24.52
N LEU A 373 4.02 9.18 23.81
CA LEU A 373 2.60 9.28 23.50
C LEU A 373 1.72 8.46 24.47
N LEU A 374 2.01 7.18 24.61
CA LEU A 374 1.22 6.20 25.37
C LEU A 374 0.87 6.65 26.80
N PRO A 375 1.80 7.25 27.60
CA PRO A 375 1.46 7.71 28.95
C PRO A 375 0.43 8.85 28.99
N ARG A 376 0.12 9.47 27.86
CA ARG A 376 -0.81 10.61 27.75
C ARG A 376 -2.21 10.19 27.23
N ILE A 377 -2.34 8.97 26.75
CA ILE A 377 -3.61 8.45 26.22
C ILE A 377 -4.52 8.07 27.38
N THR A 378 -5.68 8.70 27.46
CA THR A 378 -6.65 8.48 28.54
C THR A 378 -7.79 7.56 28.17
N CYS A 379 -8.12 7.44 26.87
CA CYS A 379 -9.17 6.54 26.39
C CYS A 379 -8.76 5.06 26.45
N PRO A 380 -9.72 4.12 26.42
CA PRO A 380 -9.43 2.69 26.36
C PRO A 380 -8.65 2.30 25.10
N ILE A 381 -7.76 1.32 25.25
CA ILE A 381 -6.90 0.77 24.18
C ILE A 381 -7.13 -0.73 24.05
N LEU A 382 -7.40 -1.20 22.83
CA LEU A 382 -7.23 -2.58 22.41
C LEU A 382 -6.03 -2.66 21.47
N ALA A 383 -5.04 -3.50 21.75
CA ALA A 383 -3.91 -3.73 20.85
C ALA A 383 -3.84 -5.22 20.47
N LEU A 384 -3.90 -5.50 19.19
CA LEU A 384 -3.82 -6.84 18.61
C LEU A 384 -2.59 -6.96 17.72
N ASN A 385 -1.92 -8.11 17.76
CA ASN A 385 -0.83 -8.38 16.83
C ASN A 385 -0.74 -9.88 16.51
N GLY A 386 -0.23 -10.20 15.33
CA GLY A 386 0.02 -11.58 14.92
C GLY A 386 1.35 -12.11 15.45
N SER A 387 1.39 -13.35 15.96
CA SER A 387 2.61 -13.96 16.51
C SER A 387 3.72 -14.17 15.46
N LYS A 388 3.38 -14.10 14.19
CA LYS A 388 4.32 -14.21 13.05
C LYS A 388 4.49 -12.88 12.31
N ASP A 389 4.23 -11.77 12.98
CA ASP A 389 4.48 -10.46 12.43
C ASP A 389 5.98 -10.17 12.35
N MET A 390 6.50 -10.10 11.11
CA MET A 390 7.90 -9.84 10.81
C MET A 390 8.19 -8.35 10.53
N GLN A 391 7.20 -7.49 10.67
CA GLN A 391 7.34 -6.04 10.50
C GLN A 391 7.26 -5.30 11.83
N VAL A 392 6.29 -5.67 12.68
CA VAL A 392 6.14 -5.13 14.03
C VAL A 392 6.05 -6.31 15.00
N GLY A 393 7.16 -6.66 15.65
CA GLY A 393 7.24 -7.83 16.52
C GLY A 393 6.21 -7.78 17.65
N ALA A 394 5.33 -8.79 17.76
CA ALA A 394 4.20 -8.79 18.68
C ALA A 394 4.61 -8.61 20.14
N SER A 395 5.54 -9.42 20.62
CA SER A 395 5.93 -9.46 22.04
C SER A 395 6.39 -8.11 22.58
N ASP A 396 7.33 -7.46 21.87
CA ASP A 396 7.95 -6.21 22.33
C ASP A 396 6.97 -5.05 22.28
N ASN A 397 6.19 -4.95 21.17
CA ASN A 397 5.27 -3.84 20.97
C ASN A 397 4.05 -3.94 21.87
N LEU A 398 3.40 -5.10 22.00
CA LEU A 398 2.26 -5.31 22.91
C LEU A 398 2.66 -5.11 24.37
N SER A 399 3.84 -5.60 24.76
CA SER A 399 4.37 -5.39 26.13
C SER A 399 4.66 -3.92 26.43
N ALA A 400 5.20 -3.18 25.43
CA ALA A 400 5.47 -1.77 25.58
C ALA A 400 4.16 -0.95 25.70
N ILE A 401 3.17 -1.21 24.83
CA ILE A 401 1.84 -0.58 24.89
C ILE A 401 1.21 -0.81 26.27
N LYS A 402 1.16 -2.06 26.73
CA LYS A 402 0.58 -2.42 28.03
C LYS A 402 1.28 -1.73 29.21
N ARG A 403 2.61 -1.64 29.16
CA ARG A 403 3.41 -1.06 30.23
C ARG A 403 3.33 0.49 30.24
N LEU A 404 3.27 1.12 29.08
CA LEU A 404 3.44 2.58 28.95
C LEU A 404 2.10 3.35 28.98
N ALA A 405 0.98 2.75 28.60
CA ALA A 405 -0.32 3.44 28.57
C ALA A 405 -0.95 3.58 29.98
N THR A 406 -0.23 4.22 30.88
CA THR A 406 -0.55 4.31 32.32
C THR A 406 -1.73 5.21 32.64
N ALA A 407 -2.09 6.16 31.78
CA ALA A 407 -3.23 7.05 31.96
C ALA A 407 -4.52 6.49 31.33
N SER A 408 -4.42 5.44 30.51
CA SER A 408 -5.58 4.83 29.86
C SER A 408 -6.56 4.26 30.85
N SER A 409 -7.86 4.45 30.59
CA SER A 409 -8.95 3.88 31.40
C SER A 409 -9.08 2.35 31.26
N GLY A 410 -8.33 1.71 30.37
CA GLY A 410 -8.21 0.27 30.22
C GLY A 410 -7.37 -0.12 29.01
N VAL A 411 -6.43 -1.03 29.22
CA VAL A 411 -5.54 -1.55 28.14
C VAL A 411 -5.75 -3.05 28.05
N ARG A 412 -6.15 -3.53 26.87
CA ARG A 412 -6.18 -4.95 26.52
C ARG A 412 -5.21 -5.19 25.38
N THR A 413 -4.34 -6.19 25.53
CA THR A 413 -3.37 -6.60 24.52
C THR A 413 -3.51 -8.08 24.24
N GLU A 414 -3.56 -8.49 22.95
CA GLU A 414 -3.67 -9.90 22.56
C GLU A 414 -2.71 -10.19 21.41
N GLU A 415 -1.92 -11.25 21.57
CA GLU A 415 -1.12 -11.84 20.51
C GLU A 415 -1.88 -13.01 19.90
N ILE A 416 -2.21 -12.91 18.60
CA ILE A 416 -2.99 -13.94 17.90
C ILE A 416 -2.04 -14.90 17.19
N ALA A 417 -2.15 -16.16 17.54
CA ALA A 417 -1.25 -17.20 17.06
C ALA A 417 -1.33 -17.42 15.55
N GLY A 418 -0.18 -17.55 14.89
CA GLY A 418 -0.07 -17.95 13.47
C GLY A 418 -0.38 -16.86 12.44
N LEU A 419 -0.70 -15.65 12.87
CA LEU A 419 -1.01 -14.53 11.97
C LEU A 419 0.22 -13.67 11.67
N ASN A 420 0.30 -13.16 10.44
CA ASN A 420 1.30 -12.19 9.99
C ASN A 420 0.87 -10.73 10.25
N HIS A 421 1.62 -9.77 9.71
CA HIS A 421 1.36 -8.34 9.82
C HIS A 421 -0.01 -7.89 9.27
N LEU A 422 -0.54 -8.59 8.25
CA LEU A 422 -1.88 -8.33 7.67
C LEU A 422 -2.99 -9.14 8.33
N PHE A 423 -2.71 -9.78 9.46
CA PHE A 423 -3.66 -10.67 10.15
C PHE A 423 -4.13 -11.85 9.29
N LEU A 424 -3.24 -12.35 8.41
CA LEU A 424 -3.47 -13.54 7.60
C LEU A 424 -2.79 -14.76 8.23
N PRO A 425 -3.44 -15.93 8.24
CA PRO A 425 -2.76 -17.18 8.57
C PRO A 425 -1.59 -17.43 7.61
N CYS A 426 -0.41 -17.71 8.16
CA CYS A 426 0.81 -17.77 7.36
C CYS A 426 1.80 -18.83 7.86
N THR A 427 2.81 -19.14 7.05
CA THR A 427 3.89 -20.06 7.40
C THR A 427 5.09 -19.33 7.98
N THR A 428 5.60 -18.33 7.28
CA THR A 428 6.83 -17.60 7.65
C THR A 428 6.56 -16.21 8.22
N GLY A 429 5.46 -15.57 7.84
CA GLY A 429 5.15 -14.16 8.15
C GLY A 429 5.91 -13.15 7.30
N LEU A 430 6.79 -13.61 6.39
CA LEU A 430 7.55 -12.73 5.51
C LEU A 430 6.65 -12.09 4.45
N PRO A 431 6.87 -10.81 4.10
CA PRO A 431 6.06 -10.12 3.09
C PRO A 431 6.01 -10.81 1.73
N GLY A 432 7.05 -11.59 1.37
CA GLY A 432 7.10 -12.32 0.10
C GLY A 432 6.05 -13.42 -0.05
N GLU A 433 5.44 -13.91 1.04
CA GLU A 433 4.37 -14.92 0.94
C GLU A 433 2.96 -14.31 0.79
N TYR A 434 2.77 -13.01 1.07
CA TYR A 434 1.43 -12.39 1.15
C TYR A 434 0.60 -12.61 -0.10
N ILE A 435 1.15 -12.39 -1.29
CA ILE A 435 0.40 -12.53 -2.56
C ILE A 435 -0.08 -13.96 -2.84
N HIS A 436 0.45 -14.94 -2.11
CA HIS A 436 0.13 -16.36 -2.25
C HIS A 436 -0.85 -16.87 -1.17
N LEU A 437 -1.12 -16.05 -0.15
CA LEU A 437 -2.06 -16.39 0.91
C LEU A 437 -3.50 -16.17 0.44
N GLU A 438 -4.42 -16.94 1.01
CA GLU A 438 -5.85 -16.75 0.75
C GLU A 438 -6.29 -15.35 1.20
N PRO A 439 -7.09 -14.62 0.38
CA PRO A 439 -7.63 -13.32 0.75
C PRO A 439 -8.54 -13.41 1.98
N GLY A 440 -8.52 -12.36 2.80
CA GLY A 440 -9.37 -12.22 3.96
C GLY A 440 -8.67 -11.49 5.10
N PHE A 441 -9.36 -11.38 6.23
CA PHE A 441 -8.82 -10.89 7.50
C PHE A 441 -9.19 -11.91 8.59
N SER A 442 -8.35 -12.08 9.60
CA SER A 442 -8.59 -13.06 10.68
C SER A 442 -9.97 -12.87 11.32
N THR A 443 -10.81 -13.90 11.26
CA THR A 443 -12.14 -13.90 11.93
C THR A 443 -11.97 -13.69 13.44
N GLU A 444 -10.97 -14.31 14.06
CA GLU A 444 -10.68 -14.15 15.49
C GLU A 444 -10.37 -12.68 15.83
N ALA A 445 -9.53 -12.01 15.04
CA ALA A 445 -9.23 -10.60 15.24
C ALA A 445 -10.47 -9.70 15.03
N LEU A 446 -11.31 -10.00 14.04
CA LEU A 446 -12.56 -9.28 13.76
C LEU A 446 -13.56 -9.43 14.93
N GLU A 447 -13.71 -10.62 15.45
CA GLU A 447 -14.60 -10.91 16.59
C GLU A 447 -14.12 -10.21 17.87
N LEU A 448 -12.82 -10.32 18.20
CA LEU A 448 -12.20 -9.62 19.33
C LEU A 448 -12.40 -8.11 19.27
N MET A 449 -12.18 -7.49 18.11
CA MET A 449 -12.43 -6.06 17.92
C MET A 449 -13.90 -5.71 18.13
N THR A 450 -14.80 -6.49 17.54
CA THR A 450 -16.25 -6.22 17.60
C THR A 450 -16.77 -6.31 19.02
N GLU A 451 -16.43 -7.38 19.73
CA GLU A 451 -16.83 -7.59 21.14
C GLU A 451 -16.31 -6.45 22.00
N TRP A 452 -15.03 -6.13 21.88
CA TRP A 452 -14.40 -5.09 22.68
C TRP A 452 -15.01 -3.68 22.40
N ILE A 453 -15.29 -3.33 21.13
CA ILE A 453 -15.91 -2.05 20.78
C ILE A 453 -17.34 -1.96 21.32
N ARG A 454 -18.10 -3.05 21.31
CA ARG A 454 -19.48 -3.08 21.83
C ARG A 454 -19.56 -2.90 23.34
N GLU A 455 -18.55 -3.29 24.07
CA GLU A 455 -18.48 -3.13 25.52
C GLU A 455 -18.19 -1.67 25.95
N ARG A 456 -17.79 -0.81 25.03
CA ARG A 456 -17.45 0.61 25.27
C ARG A 456 -18.58 1.51 24.80
#